data_8c9bb2877a6d3e816a0cea31f958bff5
#
_entry.id   8c9bb2877a6d3e816a0cea31f958bff5
#
_cell.length_a   1.000
_cell.length_b   1.000
_cell.length_c   1.000
_cell.angle_alpha   90.00
_cell.angle_beta   90.00
_cell.angle_gamma   90.00
#
_symmetry.space_group_name_H-M   'P 1'
#
loop_
_entity.id
_entity.type
_entity.pdbx_description
1 polymer ?
#
loop_
_entity_poly.entity_id
_entity_poly.type
_entity_poly.pdbx_seq_one_letter_code
_entity_poly.pdbx_strand_id
1 'polypeptide(L)'
;MTSRTSNRAVVTLPTDTHILITRDFDAPRELVYRAWTTPELIRRWWSGERGTVTSAEVDLRVGGRWRYVMTANAGFEVAFHGEHQEIVPGERIVATEVYEGMPEASALTTTTFAESKGRTTLTLLVHHQSREYRDAHINSGMEGGMQESMAKLEDVAQSLA
;
A
#
# COMPACT_ATOMS: atom_id res chain seq x y z
N MET A 1 -17.19 1.54 25.69
CA MET A 1 -16.79 1.70 24.31
C MET A 1 -15.55 0.88 24.01
N THR A 2 -15.53 0.32 22.86
CA THR A 2 -14.45 -0.58 22.49
C THR A 2 -13.22 0.21 22.02
N SER A 3 -12.07 -0.21 22.48
CA SER A 3 -10.81 0.35 22.01
C SER A 3 -10.60 0.06 20.53
N ARG A 4 -10.03 1.01 19.82
CA ARG A 4 -9.71 0.88 18.40
C ARG A 4 -8.24 0.51 18.16
N THR A 5 -7.57 -0.04 19.19
CA THR A 5 -6.18 -0.46 19.04
C THR A 5 -6.02 -1.59 18.03
N SER A 6 -7.15 -2.29 17.69
CA SER A 6 -7.12 -3.38 16.74
C SER A 6 -6.87 -2.93 15.30
N ASN A 7 -7.02 -1.63 14.99
CA ASN A 7 -6.75 -1.13 13.63
C ASN A 7 -5.26 -0.97 13.42
N ARG A 8 -4.57 -2.08 13.48
CA ARG A 8 -3.14 -2.17 13.28
C ARG A 8 -2.88 -3.26 12.27
N ALA A 9 -1.97 -3.04 11.34
CA ALA A 9 -1.66 -4.03 10.32
C ALA A 9 -0.96 -5.23 10.95
N VAL A 10 -1.32 -6.41 10.46
CA VAL A 10 -0.68 -7.68 10.83
C VAL A 10 0.14 -8.13 9.63
N VAL A 11 1.43 -8.41 9.86
CA VAL A 11 2.35 -8.87 8.82
C VAL A 11 2.69 -10.32 9.08
N THR A 12 2.49 -11.17 8.07
CA THR A 12 2.86 -12.58 8.14
C THR A 12 3.64 -12.97 6.90
N LEU A 13 4.36 -14.09 6.99
CA LEU A 13 5.19 -14.61 5.90
C LEU A 13 4.67 -16.00 5.53
N PRO A 14 3.63 -16.09 4.68
CA PRO A 14 2.97 -17.37 4.41
C PRO A 14 3.83 -18.35 3.62
N THR A 15 4.78 -17.84 2.83
CA THR A 15 5.75 -18.67 2.10
C THR A 15 7.11 -17.98 2.10
N ASP A 16 8.12 -18.65 1.53
CA ASP A 16 9.46 -18.10 1.44
C ASP A 16 9.56 -16.82 0.59
N THR A 17 8.59 -16.58 -0.29
CA THR A 17 8.62 -15.45 -1.21
C THR A 17 7.50 -14.44 -1.01
N HIS A 18 6.60 -14.68 -0.06
CA HIS A 18 5.44 -13.80 0.14
C HIS A 18 5.53 -13.01 1.44
N ILE A 19 4.96 -11.82 1.40
CA ILE A 19 4.64 -11.02 2.59
C ILE A 19 3.14 -10.77 2.51
N LEU A 20 2.41 -11.08 3.59
CA LEU A 20 0.97 -10.81 3.66
C LEU A 20 0.71 -9.76 4.73
N ILE A 21 0.05 -8.68 4.34
CA ILE A 21 -0.33 -7.60 5.24
C ILE A 21 -1.85 -7.51 5.26
N THR A 22 -2.43 -7.48 6.45
CA THR A 22 -3.88 -7.37 6.63
C THR A 22 -4.18 -6.29 7.64
N ARG A 23 -5.12 -5.39 7.33
CA ARG A 23 -5.51 -4.32 8.26
C ARG A 23 -6.98 -3.98 8.07
N ASP A 24 -7.67 -3.78 9.20
CA ASP A 24 -9.04 -3.27 9.19
C ASP A 24 -9.03 -1.74 9.23
N PHE A 25 -10.01 -1.14 8.56
CA PHE A 25 -10.21 0.32 8.49
C PHE A 25 -11.62 0.65 8.92
N ASP A 26 -11.79 1.68 9.74
CA ASP A 26 -13.11 2.17 10.16
C ASP A 26 -13.67 3.13 9.11
N ALA A 27 -13.83 2.62 7.90
CA ALA A 27 -14.39 3.35 6.77
C ALA A 27 -14.93 2.36 5.76
N PRO A 28 -15.97 2.72 5.00
CA PRO A 28 -16.51 1.82 3.97
C PRO A 28 -15.53 1.65 2.82
N ARG A 29 -15.64 0.52 2.15
CA ARG A 29 -14.74 0.09 1.08
C ARG A 29 -14.59 1.14 -0.02
N GLU A 30 -15.68 1.78 -0.39
CA GLU A 30 -15.64 2.81 -1.42
C GLU A 30 -14.66 3.93 -1.09
N LEU A 31 -14.62 4.36 0.17
CA LEU A 31 -13.74 5.45 0.58
C LEU A 31 -12.29 5.00 0.71
N VAL A 32 -12.06 3.78 1.22
CA VAL A 32 -10.69 3.23 1.30
C VAL A 32 -10.13 3.03 -0.10
N TYR A 33 -10.93 2.49 -1.02
CA TYR A 33 -10.50 2.29 -2.40
C TYR A 33 -10.20 3.62 -3.08
N ARG A 34 -11.04 4.64 -2.86
CA ARG A 34 -10.81 5.98 -3.42
C ARG A 34 -9.51 6.58 -2.91
N ALA A 35 -9.26 6.48 -1.61
CA ALA A 35 -8.02 7.01 -1.03
C ALA A 35 -6.80 6.26 -1.56
N TRP A 36 -6.94 4.96 -1.81
CA TRP A 36 -5.85 4.12 -2.32
C TRP A 36 -5.49 4.42 -3.77
N THR A 37 -6.45 4.88 -4.58
CA THR A 37 -6.27 4.97 -6.04
C THR A 37 -6.24 6.40 -6.58
N THR A 38 -6.51 7.42 -5.78
CA THR A 38 -6.59 8.81 -6.23
C THR A 38 -5.28 9.54 -5.93
N PRO A 39 -4.55 10.04 -6.95
CA PRO A 39 -3.23 10.66 -6.74
C PRO A 39 -3.19 11.74 -5.67
N GLU A 40 -4.16 12.66 -5.66
CA GLU A 40 -4.19 13.74 -4.67
C GLU A 40 -4.33 13.22 -3.26
N LEU A 41 -5.02 12.09 -3.09
CA LEU A 41 -5.21 11.48 -1.77
C LEU A 41 -4.00 10.65 -1.37
N ILE A 42 -3.37 9.94 -2.34
CA ILE A 42 -2.15 9.17 -2.10
C ILE A 42 -1.05 10.08 -1.54
N ARG A 43 -0.96 11.32 -2.00
CA ARG A 43 0.01 12.28 -1.49
C ARG A 43 -0.15 12.54 0.00
N ARG A 44 -1.31 12.28 0.57
CA ARG A 44 -1.61 12.57 1.98
C ARG A 44 -1.26 11.43 2.91
N TRP A 45 -1.02 10.21 2.41
CA TRP A 45 -0.81 9.08 3.32
C TRP A 45 0.40 8.20 2.97
N TRP A 46 0.81 8.13 1.71
CA TRP A 46 1.75 7.10 1.28
C TRP A 46 3.12 7.16 1.99
N SER A 47 3.64 8.33 2.27
CA SER A 47 4.95 8.47 2.90
C SER A 47 4.92 8.28 4.43
N GLY A 48 3.73 8.17 5.03
CA GLY A 48 3.61 8.11 6.47
C GLY A 48 4.26 9.32 7.14
N GLU A 49 5.12 9.07 8.12
CA GLU A 49 5.88 10.11 8.79
C GLU A 49 7.32 10.20 8.28
N ARG A 50 7.65 9.46 7.21
CA ARG A 50 9.03 9.26 6.76
C ARG A 50 9.48 10.27 5.72
N GLY A 51 8.58 11.07 5.18
CA GLY A 51 8.93 12.05 4.16
C GLY A 51 7.71 12.74 3.59
N THR A 52 7.90 13.36 2.42
CA THR A 52 6.86 14.08 1.71
C THR A 52 6.70 13.49 0.32
N VAL A 53 5.47 13.14 -0.07
CA VAL A 53 5.20 12.66 -1.42
C VAL A 53 5.28 13.84 -2.38
N THR A 54 6.19 13.76 -3.34
CA THR A 54 6.40 14.83 -4.33
C THR A 54 5.74 14.55 -5.66
N SER A 55 5.42 13.27 -5.94
CA SER A 55 4.72 12.89 -7.15
C SER A 55 3.91 11.64 -6.91
N ALA A 56 2.70 11.60 -7.44
CA ALA A 56 1.86 10.41 -7.43
C ALA A 56 1.10 10.38 -8.75
N GLU A 57 1.34 9.34 -9.54
CA GLU A 57 0.72 9.16 -10.84
C GLU A 57 0.05 7.80 -10.89
N VAL A 58 -1.20 7.76 -11.35
CA VAL A 58 -1.97 6.53 -11.46
C VAL A 58 -2.77 6.57 -12.75
N ASP A 59 -2.54 5.58 -13.62
CA ASP A 59 -3.39 5.32 -14.76
C ASP A 59 -4.17 4.05 -14.41
N LEU A 60 -5.38 4.22 -13.86
CA LEU A 60 -6.12 3.12 -13.23
C LEU A 60 -6.88 2.32 -14.28
N ARG A 61 -6.14 1.52 -15.04
CA ARG A 61 -6.67 0.57 -16.03
C ARG A 61 -5.65 -0.54 -16.22
N VAL A 62 -6.11 -1.67 -16.74
CA VAL A 62 -5.21 -2.79 -17.07
C VAL A 62 -4.20 -2.29 -18.12
N GLY A 63 -2.92 -2.53 -17.86
CA GLY A 63 -1.83 -2.02 -18.68
C GLY A 63 -1.42 -0.58 -18.35
N GLY A 64 -2.18 0.11 -17.51
CA GLY A 64 -1.82 1.45 -17.07
C GLY A 64 -0.71 1.42 -16.03
N ARG A 65 0.05 2.49 -15.96
CA ARG A 65 1.20 2.58 -15.06
C ARG A 65 0.89 3.43 -13.84
N TRP A 66 1.65 3.17 -12.77
CA TRP A 66 1.62 4.00 -11.58
C TRP A 66 3.05 4.30 -11.14
N ARG A 67 3.23 5.46 -10.50
CA ARG A 67 4.54 5.84 -9.95
C ARG A 67 4.36 6.79 -8.78
N TYR A 68 5.00 6.46 -7.66
CA TYR A 68 5.00 7.32 -6.48
C TYR A 68 6.42 7.69 -6.14
N VAL A 69 6.64 8.98 -5.80
CA VAL A 69 7.95 9.51 -5.42
C VAL A 69 7.79 10.27 -4.13
N MET A 70 8.67 10.02 -3.18
CA MET A 70 8.74 10.81 -1.97
C MET A 70 10.17 11.29 -1.71
N THR A 71 10.29 12.44 -1.04
CA THR A 71 11.55 12.87 -0.48
C THR A 71 11.55 12.50 0.99
N ALA A 72 12.49 11.64 1.38
CA ALA A 72 12.61 11.21 2.77
C ALA A 72 13.05 12.39 3.65
N ASN A 73 12.76 12.30 4.94
CA ASN A 73 13.13 13.36 5.88
C ASN A 73 14.63 13.66 5.86
N ALA A 74 15.46 12.67 5.54
CA ALA A 74 16.91 12.86 5.43
C ALA A 74 17.33 13.50 4.11
N GLY A 75 16.40 13.77 3.19
CA GLY A 75 16.67 14.52 1.97
C GLY A 75 16.87 13.68 0.71
N PHE A 76 16.91 12.36 0.81
CA PHE A 76 17.05 11.52 -0.39
C PHE A 76 15.68 11.15 -0.95
N GLU A 77 15.67 10.81 -2.24
CA GLU A 77 14.44 10.47 -2.95
C GLU A 77 14.22 8.97 -2.94
N VAL A 78 12.95 8.57 -2.77
CA VAL A 78 12.53 7.16 -2.83
C VAL A 78 11.39 7.08 -3.84
N ALA A 79 11.50 6.14 -4.78
CA ALA A 79 10.50 6.01 -5.84
C ALA A 79 10.14 4.56 -6.09
N PHE A 80 8.84 4.34 -6.36
CA PHE A 80 8.30 3.04 -6.75
C PHE A 80 7.46 3.23 -8.00
N HIS A 81 7.44 2.22 -8.85
CA HIS A 81 6.56 2.22 -10.03
C HIS A 81 6.08 0.82 -10.35
N GLY A 82 5.10 0.73 -11.23
CA GLY A 82 4.60 -0.55 -11.68
C GLY A 82 3.54 -0.42 -12.75
N GLU A 83 2.92 -1.56 -13.06
CA GLU A 83 1.88 -1.65 -14.08
C GLU A 83 0.72 -2.47 -13.53
N HIS A 84 -0.51 -2.00 -13.78
CA HIS A 84 -1.71 -2.72 -13.37
C HIS A 84 -1.96 -3.90 -14.29
N GLN A 85 -2.14 -5.09 -13.70
CA GLN A 85 -2.40 -6.32 -14.45
C GLN A 85 -3.85 -6.76 -14.35
N GLU A 86 -4.53 -6.44 -13.23
CA GLU A 86 -5.93 -6.75 -13.06
C GLU A 86 -6.56 -5.67 -12.18
N ILE A 87 -7.76 -5.24 -12.54
CA ILE A 87 -8.53 -4.29 -11.73
C ILE A 87 -9.97 -4.76 -11.69
N VAL A 88 -10.45 -5.06 -10.47
CA VAL A 88 -11.86 -5.25 -10.19
C VAL A 88 -12.26 -4.06 -9.31
N PRO A 89 -12.93 -3.04 -9.87
CA PRO A 89 -13.13 -1.77 -9.14
C PRO A 89 -13.77 -1.97 -7.78
N GLY A 90 -13.17 -1.35 -6.77
CA GLY A 90 -13.62 -1.44 -5.39
C GLY A 90 -13.28 -2.73 -4.68
N GLU A 91 -12.72 -3.74 -5.39
CA GLU A 91 -12.53 -5.06 -4.79
C GLU A 91 -11.10 -5.56 -4.85
N ARG A 92 -10.41 -5.42 -6.00
CA ARG A 92 -9.08 -6.01 -6.15
C ARG A 92 -8.25 -5.32 -7.22
N ILE A 93 -6.97 -5.15 -6.90
CA ILE A 93 -5.97 -4.63 -7.84
C ILE A 93 -4.76 -5.56 -7.80
N VAL A 94 -4.35 -6.05 -8.96
CA VAL A 94 -3.09 -6.79 -9.12
C VAL A 94 -2.16 -5.91 -9.94
N ALA A 95 -0.96 -5.67 -9.43
CA ALA A 95 0.01 -4.79 -10.07
C ALA A 95 1.43 -5.26 -9.81
N THR A 96 2.33 -4.93 -10.73
CA THR A 96 3.75 -5.08 -10.44
C THR A 96 4.21 -3.92 -9.57
N GLU A 97 5.25 -4.15 -8.78
CA GLU A 97 5.86 -3.13 -7.92
C GLU A 97 7.36 -3.21 -8.04
N VAL A 98 7.98 -2.10 -8.43
CA VAL A 98 9.41 -1.98 -8.57
C VAL A 98 9.89 -0.86 -7.68
N TYR A 99 10.79 -1.18 -6.73
CA TYR A 99 11.52 -0.17 -6.00
C TYR A 99 12.67 0.31 -6.89
N GLU A 100 12.68 1.61 -7.22
CA GLU A 100 13.64 2.12 -8.21
C GLU A 100 15.08 2.09 -7.72
N GLY A 101 15.30 1.96 -6.40
CA GLY A 101 16.63 1.76 -5.84
C GLY A 101 17.16 0.35 -6.05
N MET A 102 16.30 -0.61 -6.43
CA MET A 102 16.68 -1.99 -6.72
C MET A 102 15.76 -2.54 -7.82
N PRO A 103 15.92 -2.03 -9.06
CA PRO A 103 14.96 -2.31 -10.13
C PRO A 103 14.90 -3.77 -10.56
N GLU A 104 15.91 -4.57 -10.27
CA GLU A 104 15.89 -6.00 -10.59
C GLU A 104 14.98 -6.80 -9.65
N ALA A 105 14.58 -6.24 -8.53
CA ALA A 105 13.79 -6.94 -7.51
C ALA A 105 12.31 -6.58 -7.60
N SER A 106 11.70 -6.76 -8.78
CA SER A 106 10.27 -6.48 -8.93
C SER A 106 9.43 -7.51 -8.18
N ALA A 107 8.28 -7.07 -7.69
CA ALA A 107 7.33 -7.92 -6.99
C ALA A 107 5.96 -7.81 -7.65
N LEU A 108 5.08 -8.77 -7.35
CA LEU A 108 3.68 -8.71 -7.76
C LEU A 108 2.85 -8.46 -6.52
N THR A 109 2.01 -7.44 -6.54
CA THR A 109 1.14 -7.13 -5.42
C THR A 109 -0.30 -7.44 -5.77
N THR A 110 -1.02 -8.02 -4.81
CA THR A 110 -2.46 -8.23 -4.91
C THR A 110 -3.10 -7.54 -3.72
N THR A 111 -3.88 -6.50 -3.99
CA THR A 111 -4.57 -5.72 -2.96
C THR A 111 -6.05 -6.03 -3.06
N THR A 112 -6.67 -6.46 -1.96
CA THR A 112 -8.10 -6.74 -1.91
C THR A 112 -8.76 -5.87 -0.85
N PHE A 113 -10.02 -5.50 -1.11
CA PHE A 113 -10.82 -4.64 -0.24
C PHE A 113 -12.14 -5.37 0.02
N ALA A 114 -12.34 -5.84 1.23
CA ALA A 114 -13.56 -6.52 1.64
C ALA A 114 -14.28 -5.67 2.67
N GLU A 115 -15.59 -5.54 2.55
CA GLU A 115 -16.36 -4.72 3.48
C GLU A 115 -17.35 -5.59 4.26
N SER A 116 -17.49 -5.28 5.56
CA SER A 116 -18.49 -5.85 6.41
C SER A 116 -18.91 -4.78 7.42
N LYS A 117 -20.21 -4.48 7.46
CA LYS A 117 -20.79 -3.54 8.45
C LYS A 117 -20.11 -2.17 8.45
N GLY A 118 -19.81 -1.67 7.26
CA GLY A 118 -19.22 -0.35 7.11
C GLY A 118 -17.74 -0.27 7.41
N ARG A 119 -17.09 -1.40 7.67
CA ARG A 119 -15.64 -1.49 7.87
C ARG A 119 -15.00 -2.25 6.73
N THR A 120 -13.77 -1.90 6.41
CA THR A 120 -13.02 -2.51 5.32
C THR A 120 -11.86 -3.32 5.88
N THR A 121 -11.69 -4.55 5.37
CA THR A 121 -10.46 -5.31 5.57
C THR A 121 -9.65 -5.23 4.29
N LEU A 122 -8.49 -4.61 4.36
CA LEU A 122 -7.55 -4.52 3.26
C LEU A 122 -6.51 -5.61 3.43
N THR A 123 -6.30 -6.39 2.37
CA THR A 123 -5.29 -7.42 2.34
C THR A 123 -4.32 -7.09 1.22
N LEU A 124 -3.03 -7.03 1.54
CA LEU A 124 -1.98 -6.77 0.57
C LEU A 124 -1.03 -7.96 0.57
N LEU A 125 -1.02 -8.70 -0.52
CA LEU A 125 -0.12 -9.83 -0.71
C LEU A 125 1.00 -9.41 -1.65
N VAL A 126 2.23 -9.46 -1.17
CA VAL A 126 3.42 -9.11 -1.96
C VAL A 126 4.16 -10.38 -2.28
N HIS A 127 4.33 -10.67 -3.56
CA HIS A 127 5.03 -11.85 -4.04
C HIS A 127 6.36 -11.45 -4.67
N HIS A 128 7.46 -11.75 -3.99
CA HIS A 128 8.82 -11.45 -4.47
C HIS A 128 9.33 -12.59 -5.35
N GLN A 129 10.36 -12.29 -6.15
CA GLN A 129 10.98 -13.27 -7.05
C GLN A 129 11.80 -14.30 -6.31
N SER A 130 12.26 -13.98 -5.11
CA SER A 130 13.11 -14.87 -4.33
C SER A 130 12.94 -14.60 -2.85
N ARG A 131 13.39 -15.57 -2.03
CA ARG A 131 13.43 -15.39 -0.59
C ARG A 131 14.36 -14.24 -0.20
N GLU A 132 15.46 -14.07 -0.90
CA GLU A 132 16.41 -12.99 -0.60
C GLU A 132 15.76 -11.62 -0.79
N TYR A 133 14.99 -11.43 -1.86
CA TYR A 133 14.29 -10.17 -2.09
C TYR A 133 13.18 -9.97 -1.07
N ARG A 134 12.47 -11.03 -0.70
CA ARG A 134 11.46 -10.95 0.34
C ARG A 134 12.08 -10.53 1.67
N ASP A 135 13.21 -11.15 2.05
CA ASP A 135 13.88 -10.84 3.30
C ASP A 135 14.45 -9.42 3.30
N ALA A 136 14.99 -8.96 2.17
CA ALA A 136 15.46 -7.58 2.05
C ALA A 136 14.32 -6.59 2.29
N HIS A 137 13.13 -6.87 1.76
CA HIS A 137 11.97 -6.01 1.96
C HIS A 137 11.54 -6.00 3.44
N ILE A 138 11.38 -7.18 4.04
CA ILE A 138 10.91 -7.26 5.43
C ILE A 138 11.91 -6.65 6.40
N ASN A 139 13.21 -6.71 6.11
CA ASN A 139 14.27 -6.20 6.97
C ASN A 139 14.62 -4.73 6.69
N SER A 140 13.93 -4.07 5.75
CA SER A 140 14.20 -2.67 5.39
C SER A 140 13.57 -1.66 6.34
N GLY A 141 12.85 -2.11 7.38
CA GLY A 141 12.08 -1.23 8.23
C GLY A 141 10.69 -0.94 7.67
N MET A 142 10.25 -1.74 6.69
CA MET A 142 8.99 -1.51 6.00
C MET A 142 7.79 -1.54 6.94
N GLU A 143 7.84 -2.36 7.99
CA GLU A 143 6.66 -2.49 8.86
C GLU A 143 6.34 -1.18 9.58
N GLY A 144 7.34 -0.49 10.13
CA GLY A 144 7.11 0.78 10.79
C GLY A 144 6.53 1.83 9.85
N GLY A 145 7.11 1.95 8.65
CA GLY A 145 6.61 2.90 7.66
C GLY A 145 5.21 2.54 7.17
N MET A 146 4.94 1.26 6.98
CA MET A 146 3.64 0.79 6.54
C MET A 146 2.56 1.05 7.60
N GLN A 147 2.86 0.83 8.89
CA GLN A 147 1.90 1.13 9.95
C GLN A 147 1.54 2.61 9.95
N GLU A 148 2.53 3.48 9.77
CA GLU A 148 2.30 4.92 9.71
C GLU A 148 1.45 5.33 8.51
N SER A 149 1.79 4.81 7.33
CA SER A 149 1.07 5.18 6.11
C SER A 149 -0.36 4.66 6.13
N MET A 150 -0.59 3.46 6.67
CA MET A 150 -1.96 2.93 6.75
C MET A 150 -2.81 3.65 7.78
N ALA A 151 -2.22 4.13 8.88
CA ALA A 151 -2.96 4.96 9.82
C ALA A 151 -3.40 6.27 9.16
N LYS A 152 -2.53 6.88 8.35
CA LYS A 152 -2.91 8.08 7.58
C LYS A 152 -3.94 7.77 6.50
N LEU A 153 -3.83 6.61 5.87
CA LEU A 153 -4.84 6.17 4.90
C LEU A 153 -6.22 6.13 5.53
N GLU A 154 -6.32 5.61 6.74
CA GLU A 154 -7.60 5.58 7.45
C GLU A 154 -8.13 6.99 7.70
N ASP A 155 -7.27 7.91 8.14
CA ASP A 155 -7.68 9.29 8.36
C ASP A 155 -8.18 9.93 7.07
N VAL A 156 -7.49 9.68 5.96
CA VAL A 156 -7.88 10.21 4.65
C VAL A 156 -9.24 9.65 4.24
N ALA A 157 -9.41 8.32 4.35
CA ALA A 157 -10.68 7.69 3.98
C ALA A 157 -11.83 8.26 4.82
N GLN A 158 -11.63 8.42 6.13
CA GLN A 158 -12.67 8.97 7.00
C GLN A 158 -13.00 10.42 6.64
N SER A 159 -12.02 11.18 6.16
CA SER A 159 -12.24 12.57 5.78
C SER A 159 -13.14 12.71 4.54
N LEU A 160 -13.34 11.63 3.79
CA LEU A 160 -14.17 11.62 2.58
C LEU A 160 -15.64 11.31 2.88
N ALA A 161 -15.94 10.92 4.09
CA ALA A 161 -17.31 10.54 4.47
C ALA A 161 -18.23 11.76 4.56
#